data_5ea1fe4a7ab0f8ad91a1627242ea206c
#
_entry.id   5ea1fe4a7ab0f8ad91a1627242ea206c
#
_cell.length_a   1.000
_cell.length_b   1.000
_cell.length_c   1.000
_cell.angle_alpha   90.00
_cell.angle_beta   90.00
_cell.angle_gamma   90.00
#
_symmetry.space_group_name_H-M   'P 1'
#
loop_
_entity.id
_entity.type
_entity.pdbx_description
1 polymer ?
#
loop_
_entity_poly.entity_id
_entity_poly.type
_entity_poly.pdbx_seq_one_letter_code
_entity_poly.pdbx_strand_id
1 'polypeptide(L)'
;LVEFAKGYGAKGLAYIAIQEDGSYKSSFAKFMTEDQMAALISAMDGKPGDLLLFAADKNKVVWDVLGNLRLEIARQLDLLKKDDYRFLWVTEFPLLEYSEEQGRFVAMHHPFTMPMDEDWHLIDSDPGAVRAKAYDIVLNGTEIGGGSVRIHQSDIQSKMFEVLGFTPEKAQEQFGFLLEAFKYGVP
;
A
#
# COMPACT_ATOMS: atom_id res chain seq x y z
N LEU A 1 -17.88 -12.75 7.93
CA LEU A 1 -16.99 -11.77 7.30
C LEU A 1 -16.91 -10.46 8.08
N VAL A 2 -18.03 -9.93 8.62
CA VAL A 2 -18.03 -8.65 9.38
C VAL A 2 -17.11 -8.73 10.61
N GLU A 3 -17.21 -9.76 11.42
CA GLU A 3 -16.35 -9.94 12.60
C GLU A 3 -14.88 -10.19 12.20
N PHE A 4 -14.65 -10.87 11.09
CA PHE A 4 -13.31 -11.00 10.52
C PHE A 4 -12.72 -9.64 10.16
N ALA A 5 -13.46 -8.80 9.43
CA ALA A 5 -13.03 -7.45 9.07
C ALA A 5 -12.73 -6.57 10.30
N LYS A 6 -13.54 -6.67 11.36
CA LYS A 6 -13.30 -5.97 12.63
C LYS A 6 -11.98 -6.38 13.29
N GLY A 7 -11.57 -7.64 13.16
CA GLY A 7 -10.27 -8.12 13.64
C GLY A 7 -9.07 -7.42 13.01
N TYR A 8 -9.27 -6.80 11.83
CA TYR A 8 -8.28 -5.98 11.11
C TYR A 8 -8.52 -4.48 11.23
N GLY A 9 -9.32 -4.05 12.22
CA GLY A 9 -9.53 -2.65 12.56
C GLY A 9 -10.71 -1.95 11.86
N ALA A 10 -11.48 -2.66 11.02
CA ALA A 10 -12.69 -2.09 10.43
C ALA A 10 -13.77 -1.84 11.50
N LYS A 11 -14.48 -0.74 11.38
CA LYS A 11 -15.69 -0.45 12.20
C LYS A 11 -16.89 -1.29 11.77
N GLY A 12 -16.87 -1.79 10.53
CA GLY A 12 -17.89 -2.62 9.92
C GLY A 12 -17.50 -3.01 8.51
N LEU A 13 -18.35 -3.81 7.86
CA LEU A 13 -18.19 -4.22 6.47
C LEU A 13 -19.50 -3.98 5.76
N ALA A 14 -19.52 -3.08 4.79
CA ALA A 14 -20.69 -2.84 3.97
C ALA A 14 -20.77 -3.86 2.84
N TYR A 15 -21.98 -4.17 2.38
CA TYR A 15 -22.16 -5.18 1.34
C TYR A 15 -23.36 -4.91 0.44
N ILE A 16 -23.29 -5.48 -0.77
CA ILE A 16 -24.43 -5.68 -1.69
C ILE A 16 -24.44 -7.17 -2.05
N ALA A 17 -25.52 -7.86 -1.76
CA ALA A 17 -25.76 -9.25 -2.19
C ALA A 17 -26.75 -9.24 -3.32
N ILE A 18 -26.31 -9.59 -4.54
CA ILE A 18 -27.15 -9.63 -5.74
C ILE A 18 -27.82 -11.01 -5.80
N GLN A 19 -29.16 -11.01 -5.81
CA GLN A 19 -29.94 -12.26 -5.85
C GLN A 19 -29.98 -12.82 -7.27
N GLU A 20 -30.34 -14.09 -7.41
CA GLU A 20 -30.48 -14.78 -8.71
C GLU A 20 -31.49 -14.10 -9.67
N ASP A 21 -32.52 -13.44 -9.13
CA ASP A 21 -33.53 -12.69 -9.89
C ASP A 21 -33.06 -11.26 -10.28
N GLY A 22 -31.84 -10.90 -9.95
CA GLY A 22 -31.27 -9.57 -10.21
C GLY A 22 -31.61 -8.52 -9.15
N SER A 23 -32.49 -8.81 -8.18
CA SER A 23 -32.71 -7.95 -7.04
C SER A 23 -31.49 -7.95 -6.13
N TYR A 24 -31.37 -6.99 -5.21
CA TYR A 24 -30.25 -6.96 -4.28
C TYR A 24 -30.66 -6.66 -2.83
N LYS A 25 -29.84 -7.13 -1.90
CA LYS A 25 -29.86 -6.74 -0.49
C LYS A 25 -28.58 -5.99 -0.17
N SER A 26 -28.69 -4.88 0.57
CA SER A 26 -27.52 -4.09 0.93
C SER A 26 -27.63 -3.54 2.35
N SER A 27 -26.48 -3.41 3.04
CA SER A 27 -26.41 -2.80 4.36
C SER A 27 -26.60 -1.28 4.33
N PHE A 28 -26.49 -0.64 3.16
CA PHE A 28 -26.50 0.83 3.02
C PHE A 28 -27.44 1.37 1.92
N ALA A 29 -28.21 0.52 1.23
CA ALA A 29 -29.11 0.95 0.16
C ALA A 29 -30.06 2.08 0.56
N LYS A 30 -30.48 2.13 1.83
CA LYS A 30 -31.36 3.20 2.35
C LYS A 30 -30.75 4.61 2.29
N PHE A 31 -29.46 4.73 2.04
CA PHE A 31 -28.76 6.01 1.92
C PHE A 31 -28.40 6.37 0.46
N MET A 32 -28.81 5.55 -0.49
CA MET A 32 -28.48 5.68 -1.90
C MET A 32 -29.76 5.72 -2.75
N THR A 33 -29.70 6.38 -3.91
CA THR A 33 -30.75 6.25 -4.92
C THR A 33 -30.59 4.94 -5.72
N GLU A 34 -31.62 4.50 -6.42
CA GLU A 34 -31.56 3.33 -7.29
C GLU A 34 -30.50 3.48 -8.39
N ASP A 35 -30.39 4.67 -9.00
CA ASP A 35 -29.39 4.95 -10.01
C ASP A 35 -27.97 4.85 -9.47
N GLN A 36 -27.74 5.33 -8.25
CA GLN A 36 -26.43 5.20 -7.58
C GLN A 36 -26.09 3.74 -7.27
N MET A 37 -27.06 2.97 -6.81
CA MET A 37 -26.86 1.54 -6.57
C MET A 37 -26.59 0.77 -7.87
N ALA A 38 -27.31 1.05 -8.93
CA ALA A 38 -27.10 0.46 -10.24
C ALA A 38 -25.72 0.83 -10.80
N ALA A 39 -25.29 2.08 -10.71
CA ALA A 39 -23.97 2.54 -11.12
C ALA A 39 -22.85 1.83 -10.32
N LEU A 40 -23.02 1.65 -9.01
CA LEU A 40 -22.05 0.98 -8.16
C LEU A 40 -21.92 -0.52 -8.51
N ILE A 41 -23.04 -1.22 -8.69
CA ILE A 41 -23.07 -2.62 -9.11
C ILE A 41 -22.40 -2.77 -10.49
N SER A 42 -22.73 -1.89 -11.43
CA SER A 42 -22.15 -1.89 -12.79
C SER A 42 -20.64 -1.62 -12.75
N ALA A 43 -20.16 -0.67 -11.95
CA ALA A 43 -18.74 -0.35 -11.82
C ALA A 43 -17.91 -1.53 -11.29
N MET A 44 -18.53 -2.43 -10.54
CA MET A 44 -17.90 -3.64 -9.99
C MET A 44 -18.16 -4.89 -10.86
N ASP A 45 -18.76 -4.75 -12.04
CA ASP A 45 -19.19 -5.88 -12.90
C ASP A 45 -20.02 -6.94 -12.15
N GLY A 46 -20.85 -6.48 -11.19
CA GLY A 46 -21.64 -7.34 -10.30
C GLY A 46 -22.74 -8.07 -11.06
N LYS A 47 -22.88 -9.38 -10.81
CA LYS A 47 -23.80 -10.32 -11.48
C LYS A 47 -24.74 -10.98 -10.47
N PRO A 48 -25.87 -11.54 -10.93
CA PRO A 48 -26.69 -12.39 -10.08
C PRO A 48 -25.89 -13.48 -9.37
N GLY A 49 -26.07 -13.62 -8.06
CA GLY A 49 -25.32 -14.55 -7.21
C GLY A 49 -24.07 -13.93 -6.55
N ASP A 50 -23.65 -12.72 -6.94
CA ASP A 50 -22.45 -12.10 -6.39
C ASP A 50 -22.69 -11.42 -5.06
N LEU A 51 -21.64 -11.38 -4.23
CA LEU A 51 -21.52 -10.62 -2.99
C LEU A 51 -20.43 -9.57 -3.14
N LEU A 52 -20.81 -8.30 -3.21
CA LEU A 52 -19.90 -7.17 -3.25
C LEU A 52 -19.64 -6.68 -1.83
N LEU A 53 -18.37 -6.52 -1.45
CA LEU A 53 -17.94 -6.11 -0.13
C LEU A 53 -17.19 -4.80 -0.20
N PHE A 54 -17.46 -3.91 0.78
CA PHE A 54 -16.89 -2.57 0.81
C PHE A 54 -16.31 -2.27 2.20
N ALA A 55 -15.09 -1.76 2.21
CA ALA A 55 -14.46 -1.20 3.40
C ALA A 55 -14.21 0.30 3.19
N ALA A 56 -14.51 1.11 4.19
CA ALA A 56 -14.30 2.55 4.18
C ALA A 56 -13.71 2.98 5.53
N ASP A 57 -12.43 3.37 5.52
CA ASP A 57 -11.69 3.87 6.69
C ASP A 57 -10.39 4.54 6.20
N LYS A 58 -9.42 4.81 7.09
CA LYS A 58 -8.06 5.20 6.70
C LYS A 58 -7.45 4.14 5.76
N ASN A 59 -6.62 4.54 4.82
CA ASN A 59 -6.04 3.67 3.79
C ASN A 59 -5.45 2.38 4.36
N LYS A 60 -4.66 2.47 5.43
CA LYS A 60 -4.05 1.30 6.08
C LYS A 60 -5.09 0.27 6.50
N VAL A 61 -6.17 0.71 7.16
CA VAL A 61 -7.26 -0.18 7.60
C VAL A 61 -7.95 -0.83 6.39
N VAL A 62 -8.22 -0.06 5.34
CA VAL A 62 -8.86 -0.57 4.10
C VAL A 62 -7.98 -1.64 3.45
N TRP A 63 -6.67 -1.41 3.33
CA TRP A 63 -5.74 -2.36 2.75
C TRP A 63 -5.64 -3.64 3.57
N ASP A 64 -5.50 -3.52 4.90
CA ASP A 64 -5.43 -4.68 5.80
C ASP A 64 -6.72 -5.51 5.73
N VAL A 65 -7.89 -4.85 5.78
CA VAL A 65 -9.18 -5.52 5.75
C VAL A 65 -9.41 -6.22 4.42
N LEU A 66 -9.31 -5.51 3.29
CA LEU A 66 -9.61 -6.09 1.97
C LEU A 66 -8.57 -7.13 1.54
N GLY A 67 -7.30 -6.91 1.87
CA GLY A 67 -6.23 -7.87 1.58
C GLY A 67 -6.44 -9.20 2.30
N ASN A 68 -6.71 -9.16 3.61
CA ASN A 68 -6.96 -10.38 4.39
C ASN A 68 -8.31 -11.02 4.06
N LEU A 69 -9.34 -10.21 3.80
CA LEU A 69 -10.67 -10.70 3.44
C LEU A 69 -10.63 -11.48 2.12
N ARG A 70 -9.89 -10.99 1.13
CA ARG A 70 -9.67 -11.69 -0.14
C ARG A 70 -9.07 -13.08 0.07
N LEU A 71 -8.06 -13.21 0.94
CA LEU A 71 -7.43 -14.50 1.25
C LEU A 71 -8.38 -15.42 2.02
N GLU A 72 -9.13 -14.88 2.96
CA GLU A 72 -10.09 -15.66 3.75
C GLU A 72 -11.22 -16.22 2.87
N ILE A 73 -11.78 -15.39 1.97
CA ILE A 73 -12.81 -15.84 1.03
C ILE A 73 -12.25 -16.89 0.07
N ALA A 74 -11.04 -16.68 -0.47
CA ALA A 74 -10.39 -17.65 -1.34
C ALA A 74 -10.17 -19.00 -0.64
N ARG A 75 -9.86 -19.00 0.66
CA ARG A 75 -9.72 -20.19 1.47
C ARG A 75 -11.07 -20.89 1.73
N GLN A 76 -12.12 -20.13 2.06
CA GLN A 76 -13.46 -20.67 2.28
C GLN A 76 -14.06 -21.30 1.02
N LEU A 77 -13.73 -20.76 -0.16
CA LEU A 77 -14.20 -21.24 -1.46
C LEU A 77 -13.26 -22.23 -2.13
N ASP A 78 -12.19 -22.68 -1.45
CA ASP A 78 -11.17 -23.61 -1.97
C ASP A 78 -10.57 -23.17 -3.33
N LEU A 79 -10.32 -21.86 -3.48
CA LEU A 79 -9.77 -21.31 -4.72
C LEU A 79 -8.24 -21.35 -4.78
N LEU A 80 -7.58 -21.66 -3.65
CA LEU A 80 -6.12 -21.71 -3.57
C LEU A 80 -5.60 -23.07 -4.04
N LYS A 81 -4.89 -23.09 -5.17
CA LYS A 81 -4.31 -24.31 -5.75
C LYS A 81 -2.83 -24.41 -5.38
N LYS A 82 -2.41 -25.57 -4.84
CA LYS A 82 -1.03 -25.79 -4.37
C LYS A 82 0.01 -25.71 -5.49
N ASP A 83 -0.35 -26.09 -6.71
CA ASP A 83 0.56 -26.19 -7.86
C ASP A 83 0.38 -25.02 -8.84
N ASP A 84 -0.29 -23.94 -8.43
CA ASP A 84 -0.44 -22.71 -9.23
C ASP A 84 0.53 -21.66 -8.71
N TYR A 85 1.57 -21.36 -9.47
CA TYR A 85 2.61 -20.38 -9.13
C TYR A 85 2.34 -19.08 -9.87
N ARG A 86 1.99 -18.01 -9.12
CA ARG A 86 1.67 -16.69 -9.66
C ARG A 86 2.67 -15.67 -9.15
N PHE A 87 3.45 -15.13 -10.08
CA PHE A 87 4.40 -14.05 -9.80
C PHE A 87 3.79 -12.70 -10.11
N LEU A 88 4.18 -11.70 -9.34
CA LEU A 88 3.91 -10.30 -9.62
C LEU A 88 5.04 -9.43 -9.10
N TRP A 89 5.19 -8.25 -9.68
CA TRP A 89 6.03 -7.19 -9.17
C TRP A 89 5.17 -6.20 -8.37
N VAL A 90 5.65 -5.83 -7.19
CA VAL A 90 5.18 -4.67 -6.45
C VAL A 90 6.17 -3.54 -6.70
N THR A 91 5.69 -2.40 -7.16
CA THR A 91 6.50 -1.23 -7.50
C THR A 91 5.86 0.04 -6.95
N GLU A 92 6.54 1.18 -7.09
CA GLU A 92 6.01 2.48 -6.69
C GLU A 92 5.65 2.56 -5.20
N PHE A 93 6.45 1.93 -4.35
CA PHE A 93 6.30 2.06 -2.91
C PHE A 93 6.37 3.53 -2.47
N PRO A 94 5.67 3.93 -1.40
CA PRO A 94 5.96 5.21 -0.75
C PRO A 94 7.43 5.28 -0.35
N LEU A 95 8.06 6.43 -0.57
CA LEU A 95 9.44 6.67 -0.10
C LEU A 95 9.49 6.79 1.42
N LEU A 96 8.48 7.46 1.96
CA LEU A 96 8.34 7.81 3.37
C LEU A 96 6.95 7.41 3.88
N GLU A 97 6.87 7.07 5.15
CA GLU A 97 5.61 6.89 5.87
C GLU A 97 5.57 7.77 7.13
N TYR A 98 4.40 8.23 7.52
CA TYR A 98 4.25 9.00 8.74
C TYR A 98 4.10 8.06 9.93
N SER A 99 5.05 8.16 10.87
CA SER A 99 5.00 7.43 12.14
C SER A 99 4.22 8.23 13.17
N GLU A 100 3.04 7.78 13.54
CA GLU A 100 2.22 8.37 14.62
C GLU A 100 2.99 8.33 15.96
N GLU A 101 3.77 7.26 16.19
CA GLU A 101 4.56 7.08 17.41
C GLU A 101 5.69 8.12 17.53
N GLN A 102 6.39 8.37 16.40
CA GLN A 102 7.51 9.31 16.38
C GLN A 102 7.09 10.74 16.03
N GLY A 103 5.83 10.96 15.59
CA GLY A 103 5.32 12.26 15.17
C GLY A 103 6.03 12.86 13.95
N ARG A 104 6.62 12.03 13.08
CA ARG A 104 7.41 12.46 11.93
C ARG A 104 7.40 11.43 10.80
N PHE A 105 7.88 11.84 9.63
CA PHE A 105 8.16 10.91 8.54
C PHE A 105 9.38 10.03 8.85
N VAL A 106 9.28 8.76 8.47
CA VAL A 106 10.36 7.77 8.52
C VAL A 106 10.51 7.12 7.15
N ALA A 107 11.68 6.59 6.85
CA ALA A 107 11.89 5.88 5.58
C ALA A 107 11.07 4.58 5.57
N MET A 108 10.34 4.34 4.47
CA MET A 108 9.57 3.09 4.30
C MET A 108 10.50 1.87 4.24
N HIS A 109 11.64 1.98 3.57
CA HIS A 109 12.67 0.95 3.47
C HIS A 109 13.93 1.37 4.23
N HIS A 110 14.69 2.31 3.68
CA HIS A 110 15.89 2.86 4.31
C HIS A 110 16.27 4.24 3.71
N PRO A 111 17.11 5.03 4.41
CA PRO A 111 17.40 6.42 4.01
C PRO A 111 18.21 6.57 2.70
N PHE A 112 18.65 5.48 2.09
CA PHE A 112 19.43 5.48 0.83
C PHE A 112 18.59 5.08 -0.39
N THR A 113 17.29 4.90 -0.26
CA THR A 113 16.37 4.58 -1.36
C THR A 113 16.17 5.82 -2.22
N MET A 114 16.39 5.66 -3.54
CA MET A 114 16.17 6.74 -4.51
C MET A 114 14.69 7.04 -4.69
N PRO A 115 14.28 8.33 -4.59
CA PRO A 115 12.93 8.75 -4.96
C PRO A 115 12.70 8.62 -6.48
N MET A 116 11.43 8.56 -6.89
CA MET A 116 11.06 8.77 -8.29
C MET A 116 11.38 10.20 -8.70
N ASP A 117 11.96 10.37 -9.89
CA ASP A 117 12.42 11.69 -10.37
C ASP A 117 11.25 12.67 -10.51
N GLU A 118 10.12 12.17 -11.00
CA GLU A 118 8.90 12.97 -11.19
C GLU A 118 8.27 13.44 -9.88
N ASP A 119 8.49 12.75 -8.77
CA ASP A 119 7.87 13.05 -7.48
C ASP A 119 8.78 13.89 -6.56
N TRP A 120 10.07 14.02 -6.89
CA TRP A 120 11.06 14.66 -6.01
C TRP A 120 10.70 16.10 -5.61
N HIS A 121 10.03 16.82 -6.49
CA HIS A 121 9.57 18.17 -6.21
C HIS A 121 8.56 18.30 -5.07
N LEU A 122 7.93 17.18 -4.66
CA LEU A 122 6.94 17.10 -3.58
C LEU A 122 7.58 16.95 -2.20
N ILE A 123 8.88 16.70 -2.11
CA ILE A 123 9.55 16.31 -0.86
C ILE A 123 9.36 17.30 0.29
N ASP A 124 9.23 18.59 -0.02
CA ASP A 124 9.03 19.65 0.97
C ASP A 124 7.54 19.95 1.25
N SER A 125 6.67 19.73 0.27
CA SER A 125 5.25 20.09 0.36
C SER A 125 4.35 18.93 0.76
N ASP A 126 4.65 17.73 0.28
CA ASP A 126 3.89 16.51 0.55
C ASP A 126 4.82 15.28 0.51
N PRO A 127 5.69 15.11 1.50
CA PRO A 127 6.66 14.01 1.54
C PRO A 127 6.02 12.61 1.52
N GLY A 128 4.77 12.50 1.98
CA GLY A 128 4.01 11.24 1.94
C GLY A 128 3.56 10.82 0.53
N ALA A 129 3.54 11.73 -0.43
CA ALA A 129 3.18 11.44 -1.82
C ALA A 129 4.39 11.03 -2.69
N VAL A 130 5.61 11.17 -2.19
CA VAL A 130 6.82 10.80 -2.93
C VAL A 130 6.97 9.29 -2.98
N ARG A 131 7.06 8.72 -4.19
CA ARG A 131 7.29 7.29 -4.41
C ARG A 131 8.78 6.98 -4.50
N ALA A 132 9.11 5.73 -4.18
CA ALA A 132 10.46 5.18 -4.21
C ALA A 132 10.73 4.39 -5.50
N LYS A 133 11.97 4.41 -5.99
CA LYS A 133 12.48 3.46 -6.99
C LYS A 133 12.82 2.13 -6.29
N ALA A 134 11.80 1.51 -5.69
CA ALA A 134 11.89 0.23 -5.01
C ALA A 134 10.94 -0.77 -5.65
N TYR A 135 11.24 -2.05 -5.52
CA TYR A 135 10.47 -3.12 -6.13
C TYR A 135 10.64 -4.43 -5.36
N ASP A 136 9.57 -5.21 -5.30
CA ASP A 136 9.59 -6.57 -4.78
C ASP A 136 9.03 -7.55 -5.82
N ILE A 137 9.62 -8.72 -5.89
CA ILE A 137 9.04 -9.86 -6.58
C ILE A 137 8.29 -10.73 -5.57
N VAL A 138 7.04 -10.98 -5.86
CA VAL A 138 6.12 -11.71 -4.97
C VAL A 138 5.64 -12.98 -5.67
N LEU A 139 5.69 -14.10 -4.97
CA LEU A 139 5.14 -15.39 -5.38
C LEU A 139 3.99 -15.77 -4.45
N ASN A 140 2.78 -15.89 -4.98
CA ASN A 140 1.58 -16.30 -4.24
C ASN A 140 1.37 -15.54 -2.92
N GLY A 141 1.65 -14.22 -2.92
CA GLY A 141 1.51 -13.36 -1.76
C GLY A 141 2.70 -13.37 -0.80
N THR A 142 3.79 -14.08 -1.12
CA THR A 142 5.04 -14.07 -0.35
C THR A 142 6.11 -13.33 -1.14
N GLU A 143 6.72 -12.32 -0.54
CA GLU A 143 7.91 -11.68 -1.07
C GLU A 143 9.06 -12.70 -1.11
N ILE A 144 9.65 -12.89 -2.28
CA ILE A 144 10.78 -13.79 -2.50
C ILE A 144 12.08 -13.06 -2.85
N GLY A 145 12.01 -11.76 -3.02
CA GLY A 145 13.15 -10.89 -3.23
C GLY A 145 12.71 -9.47 -3.52
N GLY A 146 13.58 -8.52 -3.27
CA GLY A 146 13.32 -7.12 -3.52
C GLY A 146 14.58 -6.30 -3.60
N GLY A 147 14.44 -5.04 -4.00
CA GLY A 147 15.54 -4.12 -4.12
C GLY A 147 15.11 -2.69 -4.35
N SER A 148 16.10 -1.82 -4.42
CA SER A 148 15.88 -0.41 -4.77
C SER A 148 17.11 0.18 -5.45
N VAL A 149 16.86 1.18 -6.28
CA VAL A 149 17.93 2.05 -6.75
C VAL A 149 18.42 2.89 -5.55
N ARG A 150 19.73 3.03 -5.41
CA ARG A 150 20.34 3.82 -4.34
C ARG A 150 20.52 5.28 -4.75
N ILE A 151 20.39 6.18 -3.77
CA ILE A 151 20.73 7.59 -3.97
C ILE A 151 22.23 7.68 -4.20
N HIS A 152 22.61 8.25 -5.36
CA HIS A 152 24.00 8.51 -5.74
C HIS A 152 24.33 10.00 -5.82
N GLN A 153 23.32 10.86 -5.66
CA GLN A 153 23.45 12.32 -5.68
C GLN A 153 23.50 12.84 -4.24
N SER A 154 24.56 13.56 -3.90
CA SER A 154 24.82 14.01 -2.53
C SER A 154 23.80 15.05 -2.02
N ASP A 155 23.25 15.86 -2.90
CA ASP A 155 22.18 16.83 -2.59
C ASP A 155 20.86 16.13 -2.24
N ILE A 156 20.46 15.12 -3.03
CA ILE A 156 19.27 14.31 -2.74
C ILE A 156 19.47 13.56 -1.42
N GLN A 157 20.66 12.97 -1.19
CA GLN A 157 20.94 12.25 0.06
C GLN A 157 20.90 13.18 1.29
N SER A 158 21.46 14.37 1.17
CA SER A 158 21.43 15.37 2.25
C SER A 158 20.00 15.79 2.57
N LYS A 159 19.18 16.00 1.55
CA LYS A 159 17.78 16.36 1.72
C LYS A 159 16.97 15.23 2.34
N MET A 160 17.23 13.96 1.95
CA MET A 160 16.62 12.80 2.58
C MET A 160 16.91 12.74 4.08
N PHE A 161 18.16 12.95 4.49
CA PHE A 161 18.53 12.99 5.90
C PHE A 161 17.83 14.13 6.65
N GLU A 162 17.74 15.32 6.06
CA GLU A 162 17.00 16.45 6.64
C GLU A 162 15.55 16.09 6.92
N VAL A 163 14.84 15.56 5.92
CA VAL A 163 13.42 15.16 6.05
C VAL A 163 13.22 14.05 7.09
N LEU A 164 14.20 13.15 7.22
CA LEU A 164 14.22 12.10 8.25
C LEU A 164 14.67 12.60 9.63
N GLY A 165 14.98 13.90 9.76
CA GLY A 165 15.36 14.52 11.04
C GLY A 165 16.78 14.22 11.49
N PHE A 166 17.67 13.83 10.58
CA PHE A 166 19.10 13.73 10.86
C PHE A 166 19.76 15.12 10.76
N THR A 167 20.61 15.44 11.72
CA THR A 167 21.55 16.54 11.52
C THR A 167 22.75 16.06 10.68
N PRO A 168 23.48 16.96 9.99
CA PRO A 168 24.66 16.58 9.22
C PRO A 168 25.68 15.80 10.06
N GLU A 169 25.87 16.17 11.32
CA GLU A 169 26.82 15.53 12.24
C GLU A 169 26.38 14.08 12.54
N LYS A 170 25.09 13.88 12.84
CA LYS A 170 24.53 12.53 13.08
C LYS A 170 24.60 11.64 11.84
N ALA A 171 24.29 12.21 10.66
CA ALA A 171 24.40 11.48 9.42
C ALA A 171 25.85 11.06 9.14
N GLN A 172 26.81 11.95 9.39
CA GLN A 172 28.24 11.65 9.25
C GLN A 172 28.72 10.62 10.28
N GLU A 173 28.27 10.70 11.54
CA GLU A 173 28.63 9.75 12.59
C GLU A 173 28.13 8.33 12.27
N GLN A 174 26.89 8.19 11.81
CA GLN A 174 26.29 6.90 11.56
C GLN A 174 26.64 6.30 10.18
N PHE A 175 26.74 7.13 9.17
CA PHE A 175 26.82 6.70 7.76
C PHE A 175 28.04 7.27 7.02
N GLY A 176 28.95 7.97 7.69
CA GLY A 176 30.08 8.66 7.06
C GLY A 176 30.93 7.76 6.18
N PHE A 177 31.17 6.52 6.61
CA PHE A 177 31.93 5.53 5.83
C PHE A 177 31.23 5.20 4.50
N LEU A 178 29.90 5.08 4.50
CA LEU A 178 29.10 4.78 3.33
C LEU A 178 28.99 6.01 2.40
N LEU A 179 28.78 7.19 2.98
CA LEU A 179 28.74 8.45 2.23
C LEU A 179 30.09 8.74 1.55
N GLU A 180 31.21 8.39 2.19
CA GLU A 180 32.53 8.50 1.58
C GLU A 180 32.69 7.52 0.42
N ALA A 181 32.26 6.26 0.59
CA ALA A 181 32.30 5.26 -0.47
C ALA A 181 31.47 5.68 -1.69
N PHE A 182 30.33 6.31 -1.48
CA PHE A 182 29.44 6.78 -2.56
C PHE A 182 30.05 7.88 -3.43
N LYS A 183 31.07 8.60 -2.97
CA LYS A 183 31.82 9.56 -3.80
C LYS A 183 32.57 8.89 -4.94
N TYR A 184 32.84 7.60 -4.84
CA TYR A 184 33.53 6.81 -5.87
C TYR A 184 32.56 6.09 -6.81
N GLY A 185 31.26 6.19 -6.57
CA GLY A 185 30.18 5.60 -7.35
C GLY A 185 29.33 4.63 -6.53
N VAL A 186 28.10 4.45 -6.98
CA VAL A 186 27.14 3.47 -6.44
C VAL A 186 26.52 2.68 -7.58
N PRO A 187 26.21 1.39 -7.35
CA PRO A 187 25.52 0.57 -8.33
C PRO A 187 24.08 1.02 -8.56
#